data_974e260d29029805c7d8a3f7ea944366
#
_entry.id   974e260d29029805c7d8a3f7ea944366
#
_cell.length_a   1.000
_cell.length_b   1.000
_cell.length_c   1.000
_cell.angle_alpha   90.00
_cell.angle_beta   90.00
_cell.angle_gamma   90.00
#
_symmetry.space_group_name_H-M   'P 1'
#
loop_
_entity.id
_entity.type
_entity.pdbx_description
1 polymer ?
#
loop_
_entity_poly.entity_id
_entity_poly.type
_entity_poly.pdbx_seq_one_letter_code
_entity_poly.pdbx_strand_id
1 'polypeptide(L)'
;RMTSLLSIRLRAEEAFRKNPGILEQELYPVQLICGLQRTGTTKLQRLLSADPDNRVLYSWEAINPVPLSDQAGEIEKRKKAARLSEKALRLMAPGFFSIHPVEYEKPEEDILLLDATFLSTTPEATMFVPSYASWLEQTDQSPAYAYLVKLLKYLQYQRPGKRWVLK
;
A
#
# COMPACT_ATOMS: atom_id res chain seq x y z
N ARG A 1 8.67 5.81 -12.22
CA ARG A 1 7.63 5.07 -11.51
C ARG A 1 7.62 3.58 -11.91
N MET A 2 7.56 3.22 -13.20
CA MET A 2 7.52 1.82 -13.66
C MET A 2 8.69 0.99 -13.12
N THR A 3 9.92 1.48 -13.25
CA THR A 3 11.12 0.79 -12.73
C THR A 3 11.03 0.53 -11.22
N SER A 4 10.51 1.48 -10.45
CA SER A 4 10.34 1.31 -9.00
C SER A 4 9.32 0.22 -8.67
N LEU A 5 8.18 0.17 -9.38
CA LEU A 5 7.16 -0.86 -9.19
C LEU A 5 7.68 -2.26 -9.54
N LEU A 6 8.41 -2.38 -10.66
CA LEU A 6 9.07 -3.64 -11.02
C LEU A 6 10.11 -4.07 -9.99
N SER A 7 10.90 -3.12 -9.46
CA SER A 7 11.87 -3.41 -8.40
C SER A 7 11.18 -3.87 -7.10
N ILE A 8 10.06 -3.26 -6.72
CA ILE A 8 9.24 -3.70 -5.57
C ILE A 8 8.79 -5.14 -5.79
N ARG A 9 8.25 -5.45 -6.97
CA ARG A 9 7.77 -6.79 -7.29
C ARG A 9 8.88 -7.83 -7.24
N LEU A 10 10.03 -7.56 -7.87
CA LEU A 10 11.19 -8.46 -7.85
C LEU A 10 11.69 -8.74 -6.42
N ARG A 11 11.75 -7.71 -5.58
CA ARG A 11 12.14 -7.87 -4.17
C ARG A 11 11.10 -8.66 -3.37
N ALA A 12 9.81 -8.47 -3.65
CA ALA A 12 8.75 -9.24 -3.02
C ALA A 12 8.87 -10.73 -3.37
N GLU A 13 9.03 -11.06 -4.65
CA GLU A 13 9.20 -12.44 -5.12
C GLU A 13 10.46 -13.08 -4.51
N GLU A 14 11.55 -12.34 -4.42
CA GLU A 14 12.78 -12.82 -3.77
C GLU A 14 12.58 -13.06 -2.27
N ALA A 15 11.81 -12.21 -1.58
CA ALA A 15 11.48 -12.41 -0.17
C ALA A 15 10.62 -13.66 0.03
N PHE A 16 9.63 -13.90 -0.82
CA PHE A 16 8.81 -15.12 -0.79
C PHE A 16 9.63 -16.36 -1.06
N ARG A 17 10.57 -16.30 -2.03
CA ARG A 17 11.48 -17.40 -2.34
C ARG A 17 12.42 -17.73 -1.17
N LYS A 18 12.96 -16.70 -0.49
CA LYS A 18 13.86 -16.88 0.66
C LYS A 18 13.13 -17.40 1.90
N ASN A 19 11.88 -17.02 2.08
CA ASN A 19 11.07 -17.36 3.25
C ASN A 19 9.68 -17.85 2.84
N PRO A 20 9.53 -19.09 2.39
CA PRO A 20 8.23 -19.63 1.94
C PRO A 20 7.14 -19.55 3.01
N GLY A 21 7.47 -19.70 4.28
CA GLY A 21 6.55 -19.57 5.42
C GLY A 21 5.81 -18.24 5.50
N ILE A 22 6.24 -17.20 4.75
CA ILE A 22 5.48 -15.95 4.61
C ILE A 22 4.13 -16.22 3.95
N LEU A 23 4.12 -17.04 2.91
CA LEU A 23 2.91 -17.35 2.15
C LEU A 23 2.03 -18.42 2.83
N GLU A 24 2.61 -19.24 3.70
CA GLU A 24 1.92 -20.26 4.47
C GLU A 24 1.09 -19.68 5.63
N GLN A 25 1.39 -18.44 6.05
CA GLN A 25 0.63 -17.77 7.10
C GLN A 25 -0.84 -17.64 6.70
N GLU A 26 -1.73 -17.86 7.66
CA GLU A 26 -3.11 -17.42 7.54
C GLU A 26 -3.16 -15.88 7.61
N LEU A 27 -3.90 -15.27 6.68
CA LEU A 27 -4.13 -13.83 6.74
C LEU A 27 -5.05 -13.51 7.93
N TYR A 28 -4.70 -12.52 8.73
CA TYR A 28 -5.58 -12.06 9.79
C TYR A 28 -6.95 -11.63 9.26
N PRO A 29 -8.02 -11.73 10.07
CA PRO A 29 -9.33 -11.20 9.68
C PRO A 29 -9.23 -9.78 9.13
N VAL A 30 -9.93 -9.51 8.03
CA VAL A 30 -9.89 -8.22 7.35
C VAL A 30 -11.20 -7.47 7.59
N GLN A 31 -11.10 -6.25 8.12
CA GLN A 31 -12.17 -5.25 8.12
C GLN A 31 -11.89 -4.27 6.98
N LEU A 32 -12.73 -4.27 5.97
CA LEU A 32 -12.61 -3.38 4.82
C LEU A 32 -13.56 -2.19 4.97
N ILE A 33 -13.01 -0.99 4.92
CA ILE A 33 -13.77 0.26 4.91
C ILE A 33 -14.07 0.61 3.46
N CYS A 34 -15.33 0.45 3.07
CA CYS A 34 -15.83 0.83 1.75
C CYS A 34 -16.74 2.05 1.86
N GLY A 35 -16.66 2.95 0.90
CA GLY A 35 -17.53 4.12 0.84
C GLY A 35 -17.19 5.03 -0.32
N LEU A 36 -18.13 5.92 -0.67
CA LEU A 36 -17.88 6.94 -1.67
C LEU A 36 -16.80 7.92 -1.20
N GLN A 37 -16.15 8.55 -2.14
CA GLN A 37 -15.19 9.61 -1.84
C GLN A 37 -15.84 10.71 -1.00
N ARG A 38 -15.07 11.30 -0.07
CA ARG A 38 -15.49 12.42 0.82
C ARG A 38 -16.58 12.06 1.84
N THR A 39 -16.81 10.77 2.14
CA THR A 39 -17.78 10.33 3.17
C THR A 39 -17.16 10.10 4.56
N GLY A 40 -15.87 10.42 4.73
CA GLY A 40 -15.18 10.32 6.02
C GLY A 40 -14.46 8.99 6.28
N THR A 41 -14.30 8.14 5.26
CA THR A 41 -13.60 6.85 5.36
C THR A 41 -12.18 6.97 5.93
N THR A 42 -11.44 8.02 5.55
CA THR A 42 -10.09 8.29 6.10
C THR A 42 -10.14 8.58 7.61
N LYS A 43 -11.15 9.34 8.08
CA LYS A 43 -11.33 9.61 9.51
C LYS A 43 -11.65 8.33 10.26
N LEU A 44 -12.55 7.50 9.72
CA LEU A 44 -12.91 6.21 10.31
C LEU A 44 -11.68 5.29 10.40
N GLN A 45 -10.90 5.17 9.32
CA GLN A 45 -9.68 4.37 9.32
C GLN A 45 -8.68 4.84 10.39
N ARG A 46 -8.49 6.16 10.53
CA ARG A 46 -7.61 6.74 11.55
C ARG A 46 -8.12 6.52 12.97
N LEU A 47 -9.43 6.54 13.21
CA LEU A 47 -10.02 6.19 14.50
C LEU A 47 -9.80 4.71 14.84
N LEU A 48 -10.06 3.81 13.90
CA LEU A 48 -9.81 2.38 14.09
C LEU A 48 -8.34 2.07 14.29
N SER A 49 -7.42 2.86 13.71
CA SER A 49 -5.99 2.68 13.89
C SER A 49 -5.48 3.01 15.30
N ALA A 50 -6.31 3.64 16.14
CA ALA A 50 -5.97 3.91 17.53
C ALA A 50 -6.06 2.66 18.42
N ASP A 51 -6.81 1.64 18.00
CA ASP A 51 -6.86 0.34 18.68
C ASP A 51 -5.56 -0.44 18.34
N PRO A 52 -4.75 -0.81 19.35
CA PRO A 52 -3.49 -1.53 19.15
C PRO A 52 -3.66 -2.94 18.56
N ASP A 53 -4.85 -3.52 18.64
CA ASP A 53 -5.16 -4.81 18.03
C ASP A 53 -5.38 -4.70 16.52
N ASN A 54 -5.60 -3.50 16.00
CA ASN A 54 -5.79 -3.26 14.60
C ASN A 54 -4.44 -3.07 13.88
N ARG A 55 -4.23 -3.87 12.84
CA ARG A 55 -3.14 -3.74 11.89
C ARG A 55 -3.61 -2.87 10.73
N VAL A 56 -3.08 -1.66 10.62
CA VAL A 56 -3.33 -0.78 9.48
C VAL A 56 -2.14 -0.79 8.52
N LEU A 57 -2.40 -0.50 7.26
CA LEU A 57 -1.37 -0.22 6.27
C LEU A 57 -0.91 1.23 6.45
N TYR A 58 0.33 1.45 6.86
CA TYR A 58 0.88 2.80 6.90
C TYR A 58 1.36 3.27 5.52
N SER A 59 1.34 4.57 5.27
CA SER A 59 1.76 5.15 3.99
C SER A 59 3.18 4.73 3.59
N TRP A 60 4.14 4.68 4.53
CA TRP A 60 5.49 4.20 4.24
C TRP A 60 5.55 2.72 3.84
N GLU A 61 4.61 1.89 4.33
CA GLU A 61 4.47 0.48 3.94
C GLU A 61 3.81 0.35 2.56
N ALA A 62 2.79 1.17 2.29
CA ALA A 62 2.10 1.19 1.01
C ALA A 62 3.02 1.58 -0.15
N ILE A 63 3.87 2.61 0.07
CA ILE A 63 4.83 3.10 -0.94
C ILE A 63 5.98 2.10 -1.15
N ASN A 64 6.48 1.48 -0.09
CA ASN A 64 7.58 0.54 -0.13
C ASN A 64 7.25 -0.69 0.75
N PRO A 65 6.42 -1.63 0.27
CA PRO A 65 5.98 -2.78 1.06
C PRO A 65 7.10 -3.77 1.38
N VAL A 66 8.19 -3.71 0.64
CA VAL A 66 9.34 -4.61 0.79
C VAL A 66 10.61 -3.83 1.12
N PRO A 67 11.61 -4.45 1.80
CA PRO A 67 12.89 -3.81 2.08
C PRO A 67 13.58 -3.25 0.84
N LEU A 68 14.23 -2.11 0.99
CA LEU A 68 15.04 -1.49 -0.06
C LEU A 68 16.42 -2.14 -0.17
N SER A 69 16.89 -2.80 0.89
CA SER A 69 18.16 -3.52 0.96
C SER A 69 18.11 -4.60 2.06
N ASP A 70 19.07 -5.53 2.06
CA ASP A 70 19.20 -6.59 3.08
C ASP A 70 19.93 -6.10 4.36
N GLN A 71 20.16 -4.79 4.51
CA GLN A 71 20.90 -4.22 5.64
C GLN A 71 19.98 -3.95 6.84
N ALA A 72 20.55 -3.90 8.04
CA ALA A 72 19.85 -3.50 9.25
C ALA A 72 19.26 -2.08 9.15
N GLY A 73 18.18 -1.82 9.91
CA GLY A 73 17.52 -0.52 9.93
C GLY A 73 16.61 -0.25 8.72
N GLU A 74 16.17 -1.27 8.05
CA GLU A 74 15.38 -1.20 6.82
C GLU A 74 14.04 -0.45 6.99
N ILE A 75 13.37 -0.64 8.11
CA ILE A 75 12.13 0.08 8.43
C ILE A 75 12.39 1.60 8.45
N GLU A 76 13.46 2.02 9.11
CA GLU A 76 13.79 3.45 9.19
C GLU A 76 14.22 4.03 7.83
N LYS A 77 14.88 3.24 6.98
CA LYS A 77 15.18 3.64 5.58
C LYS A 77 13.91 3.86 4.77
N ARG A 78 12.94 2.93 4.87
CA ARG A 78 11.64 3.07 4.18
C ARG A 78 10.85 4.27 4.70
N LYS A 79 10.80 4.48 6.01
CA LYS A 79 10.18 5.67 6.63
C LYS A 79 10.84 6.96 6.15
N LYS A 80 12.17 7.02 6.13
CA LYS A 80 12.92 8.18 5.63
C LYS A 80 12.61 8.47 4.16
N ALA A 81 12.55 7.44 3.32
CA ALA A 81 12.18 7.58 1.91
C ALA A 81 10.74 8.11 1.75
N ALA A 82 9.80 7.56 2.49
CA ALA A 82 8.40 7.99 2.47
C ALA A 82 8.23 9.44 2.96
N ARG A 83 8.93 9.80 4.04
CA ARG A 83 8.96 11.19 4.55
C ARG A 83 9.53 12.17 3.53
N LEU A 84 10.56 11.78 2.78
CA LEU A 84 11.11 12.62 1.72
C LEU A 84 10.09 12.77 0.57
N SER A 85 9.41 11.70 0.19
CA SER A 85 8.36 11.73 -0.83
C SER A 85 7.18 12.63 -0.40
N GLU A 86 6.75 12.55 0.87
CA GLU A 86 5.73 13.45 1.42
C GLU A 86 6.15 14.92 1.32
N LYS A 87 7.39 15.25 1.72
CA LYS A 87 7.90 16.61 1.64
C LYS A 87 7.96 17.12 0.19
N ALA A 88 8.42 16.27 -0.74
CA ALA A 88 8.47 16.63 -2.15
C ALA A 88 7.07 16.86 -2.72
N LEU A 89 6.10 15.98 -2.41
CA LEU A 89 4.71 16.15 -2.83
C LEU A 89 4.09 17.43 -2.25
N ARG A 90 4.34 17.73 -0.97
CA ARG A 90 3.85 18.94 -0.31
C ARG A 90 4.40 20.21 -0.97
N LEU A 91 5.63 20.18 -1.46
CA LEU A 91 6.23 21.30 -2.18
C LEU A 91 5.66 21.44 -3.61
N MET A 92 5.53 20.31 -4.33
CA MET A 92 5.13 20.30 -5.75
C MET A 92 3.62 20.46 -5.95
N ALA A 93 2.81 19.94 -5.03
CA ALA A 93 1.36 19.91 -5.13
C ALA A 93 0.68 20.20 -3.77
N PRO A 94 0.83 21.41 -3.20
CA PRO A 94 0.31 21.73 -1.86
C PRO A 94 -1.21 21.58 -1.77
N GLY A 95 -1.95 21.89 -2.86
CA GLY A 95 -3.40 21.74 -2.93
C GLY A 95 -3.88 20.29 -2.82
N PHE A 96 -3.04 19.31 -3.16
CA PHE A 96 -3.38 17.89 -3.05
C PHE A 96 -3.70 17.49 -1.61
N PHE A 97 -2.98 18.05 -0.62
CA PHE A 97 -3.17 17.75 0.79
C PHE A 97 -4.53 18.19 1.36
N SER A 98 -5.22 19.13 0.69
CA SER A 98 -6.58 19.52 1.05
C SER A 98 -7.60 18.45 0.66
N ILE A 99 -7.28 17.64 -0.33
CA ILE A 99 -8.14 16.58 -0.87
C ILE A 99 -7.78 15.24 -0.23
N HIS A 100 -6.49 14.91 -0.21
CA HIS A 100 -5.95 13.66 0.31
C HIS A 100 -4.71 13.93 1.18
N PRO A 101 -4.88 13.94 2.53
CA PRO A 101 -3.76 14.20 3.43
C PRO A 101 -2.85 12.96 3.51
N VAL A 102 -1.72 13.04 2.82
CA VAL A 102 -0.68 12.00 2.84
C VAL A 102 0.30 12.30 3.99
N GLU A 103 0.40 11.39 4.93
CA GLU A 103 1.33 11.45 6.05
C GLU A 103 2.02 10.10 6.18
N TYR A 104 3.35 10.05 6.16
CA TYR A 104 4.09 8.79 6.00
C TYR A 104 3.86 7.75 7.12
N GLU A 105 3.53 8.18 8.34
CA GLU A 105 3.20 7.31 9.49
C GLU A 105 1.69 7.25 9.81
N LYS A 106 0.83 7.59 8.87
CA LYS A 106 -0.62 7.45 9.02
C LYS A 106 -1.16 6.34 8.12
N PRO A 107 -2.34 5.80 8.46
CA PRO A 107 -3.00 4.81 7.62
C PRO A 107 -3.23 5.31 6.20
N GLU A 108 -3.03 4.42 5.25
CA GLU A 108 -3.14 4.69 3.81
C GLU A 108 -4.01 3.62 3.12
N GLU A 109 -4.40 3.86 1.91
CA GLU A 109 -5.25 2.99 1.11
C GLU A 109 -4.46 1.81 0.53
N ASP A 110 -5.08 0.64 0.55
CA ASP A 110 -4.48 -0.60 0.02
C ASP A 110 -4.35 -0.62 -1.51
N ILE A 111 -5.06 0.27 -2.20
CA ILE A 111 -4.94 0.46 -3.66
C ILE A 111 -3.48 0.72 -4.09
N LEU A 112 -2.66 1.34 -3.25
CA LEU A 112 -1.25 1.57 -3.55
C LEU A 112 -0.43 0.28 -3.66
N LEU A 113 -0.85 -0.80 -2.98
CA LEU A 113 -0.22 -2.11 -3.11
C LEU A 113 -0.55 -2.76 -4.46
N LEU A 114 -1.73 -2.47 -5.02
CA LEU A 114 -2.13 -2.95 -6.35
C LEU A 114 -1.27 -2.35 -7.48
N ASP A 115 -0.62 -1.20 -7.26
CA ASP A 115 0.29 -0.61 -8.24
C ASP A 115 1.40 -1.58 -8.70
N ALA A 116 1.88 -2.44 -7.80
CA ALA A 116 2.89 -3.45 -8.12
C ALA A 116 2.39 -4.52 -9.09
N THR A 117 1.08 -4.63 -9.30
CA THR A 117 0.46 -5.57 -10.26
C THR A 117 0.22 -4.94 -11.62
N PHE A 118 0.34 -3.62 -11.75
CA PHE A 118 -0.09 -2.81 -12.91
C PHE A 118 -1.60 -2.91 -13.20
N LEU A 119 -2.41 -3.35 -12.24
CA LEU A 119 -3.87 -3.44 -12.28
C LEU A 119 -4.46 -2.57 -11.16
N SER A 120 -4.17 -1.28 -11.19
CA SER A 120 -4.59 -0.29 -10.17
C SER A 120 -5.20 0.93 -10.85
N THR A 121 -6.19 1.53 -10.22
CA THR A 121 -6.77 2.81 -10.68
C THR A 121 -5.94 4.04 -10.28
N THR A 122 -4.84 3.89 -9.55
CA THR A 122 -3.96 5.00 -9.14
C THR A 122 -3.45 5.85 -10.31
N PRO A 123 -3.11 5.29 -11.51
CA PRO A 123 -2.73 6.12 -12.65
C PRO A 123 -3.80 7.11 -13.08
N GLU A 124 -5.08 6.74 -13.03
CA GLU A 124 -6.20 7.59 -13.40
C GLU A 124 -6.36 8.80 -12.47
N ALA A 125 -5.99 8.65 -11.20
CA ALA A 125 -6.03 9.75 -10.23
C ALA A 125 -4.95 10.82 -10.47
N THR A 126 -3.91 10.51 -11.27
CA THR A 126 -2.73 11.37 -11.44
C THR A 126 -2.42 11.72 -12.90
N MET A 127 -2.99 11.00 -13.85
CA MET A 127 -2.69 11.12 -15.28
C MET A 127 -3.95 10.95 -16.09
N PHE A 128 -4.00 11.61 -17.25
CA PHE A 128 -5.07 11.39 -18.23
C PHE A 128 -4.73 10.15 -19.09
N VAL A 129 -5.31 9.00 -18.74
CA VAL A 129 -5.02 7.69 -19.34
C VAL A 129 -6.29 6.92 -19.71
N PRO A 130 -7.19 7.47 -20.56
CA PRO A 130 -8.50 6.89 -20.82
C PRO A 130 -8.44 5.49 -21.43
N SER A 131 -7.45 5.21 -22.28
CA SER A 131 -7.29 3.88 -22.89
C SER A 131 -6.93 2.81 -21.84
N TYR A 132 -6.12 3.19 -20.85
CA TYR A 132 -5.79 2.30 -19.73
C TYR A 132 -7.03 2.08 -18.85
N ALA A 133 -7.80 3.11 -18.53
CA ALA A 133 -9.02 3.01 -17.75
C ALA A 133 -10.02 2.04 -18.40
N SER A 134 -10.32 2.23 -19.70
CA SER A 134 -11.23 1.35 -20.44
C SER A 134 -10.72 -0.10 -20.52
N TRP A 135 -9.42 -0.30 -20.65
CA TRP A 135 -8.82 -1.62 -20.61
C TRP A 135 -8.95 -2.26 -19.23
N LEU A 136 -8.68 -1.50 -18.16
CA LEU A 136 -8.73 -1.99 -16.77
C LEU A 136 -10.14 -2.43 -16.38
N GLU A 137 -11.18 -1.69 -16.80
CA GLU A 137 -12.59 -2.03 -16.56
C GLU A 137 -12.99 -3.38 -17.14
N GLN A 138 -12.35 -3.81 -18.23
CA GLN A 138 -12.61 -5.07 -18.91
C GLN A 138 -11.68 -6.20 -18.50
N THR A 139 -10.69 -5.91 -17.66
CA THR A 139 -9.65 -6.86 -17.27
C THR A 139 -10.04 -7.59 -15.98
N ASP A 140 -9.86 -8.92 -15.95
CA ASP A 140 -9.98 -9.66 -14.71
C ASP A 140 -8.92 -9.21 -13.70
N GLN A 141 -9.37 -8.69 -12.57
CA GLN A 141 -8.50 -8.20 -11.51
C GLN A 141 -8.19 -9.23 -10.43
N SER A 142 -8.73 -10.44 -10.53
CA SER A 142 -8.48 -11.53 -9.57
C SER A 142 -6.98 -11.78 -9.33
N PRO A 143 -6.10 -11.76 -10.35
CA PRO A 143 -4.66 -11.92 -10.13
C PRO A 143 -4.03 -10.79 -9.31
N ALA A 144 -4.55 -9.55 -9.44
CA ALA A 144 -4.06 -8.40 -8.67
C ALA A 144 -4.42 -8.55 -7.19
N TYR A 145 -5.65 -8.94 -6.89
CA TYR A 145 -6.07 -9.18 -5.51
C TYR A 145 -5.38 -10.40 -4.89
N ALA A 146 -5.14 -11.45 -5.66
CA ALA A 146 -4.33 -12.58 -5.20
C ALA A 146 -2.89 -12.13 -4.83
N TYR A 147 -2.31 -11.19 -5.58
CA TYR A 147 -1.01 -10.62 -5.27
C TYR A 147 -1.06 -9.67 -4.06
N LEU A 148 -2.13 -8.89 -3.93
CA LEU A 148 -2.38 -8.06 -2.74
C LEU A 148 -2.35 -8.92 -1.46
N VAL A 149 -3.02 -10.09 -1.46
CA VAL A 149 -2.99 -11.02 -0.32
C VAL A 149 -1.56 -11.44 0.02
N LYS A 150 -0.71 -11.74 -0.97
CA LYS A 150 0.71 -12.07 -0.73
C LYS A 150 1.46 -10.91 -0.08
N LEU A 151 1.24 -9.67 -0.54
CA LEU A 151 1.86 -8.49 0.05
C LEU A 151 1.36 -8.22 1.48
N LEU A 152 0.07 -8.42 1.75
CA LEU A 152 -0.48 -8.30 3.11
C LEU A 152 0.12 -9.34 4.06
N LYS A 153 0.27 -10.60 3.62
CA LYS A 153 0.96 -11.65 4.39
C LYS A 153 2.42 -11.26 4.68
N TYR A 154 3.11 -10.66 3.71
CA TYR A 154 4.47 -10.19 3.90
C TYR A 154 4.55 -9.05 4.92
N LEU A 155 3.67 -8.07 4.81
CA LEU A 155 3.59 -6.95 5.76
C LEU A 155 3.20 -7.42 7.16
N GLN A 156 2.31 -8.41 7.27
CA GLN A 156 1.93 -9.07 8.51
C GLN A 156 3.13 -9.78 9.15
N TYR A 157 3.94 -10.48 8.35
CA TYR A 157 5.17 -11.12 8.81
C TYR A 157 6.18 -10.12 9.38
N GLN A 158 6.32 -8.95 8.74
CA GLN A 158 7.24 -7.89 9.21
C GLN A 158 6.75 -7.21 10.50
N ARG A 159 5.46 -6.97 10.62
CA ARG A 159 4.83 -6.29 11.74
C ARG A 159 3.49 -6.95 12.07
N PRO A 160 3.50 -7.89 13.02
CA PRO A 160 2.29 -8.61 13.43
C PRO A 160 1.20 -7.71 14.02
N GLY A 161 -0.03 -8.19 14.02
CA GLY A 161 -1.21 -7.59 14.63
C GLY A 161 -2.23 -8.69 14.93
N LYS A 162 -3.51 -8.33 15.07
CA LYS A 162 -4.58 -9.31 15.28
C LYS A 162 -5.62 -9.32 14.16
N ARG A 163 -5.89 -8.16 13.55
CA ARG A 163 -6.81 -8.01 12.42
C ARG A 163 -6.40 -6.84 11.54
N TRP A 164 -6.62 -6.96 10.25
CA TRP A 164 -6.39 -5.87 9.30
C TRP A 164 -7.56 -4.89 9.26
N VAL A 165 -7.24 -3.61 9.20
CA VAL A 165 -8.18 -2.54 8.82
C VAL A 165 -7.65 -1.92 7.52
N LEU A 166 -8.32 -2.22 6.43
CA LEU A 166 -7.99 -1.77 5.07
C LEU A 166 -9.05 -0.79 4.57
N LYS A 167 -8.72 -0.04 3.50
CA LYS A 167 -9.63 0.95 2.91
C LYS A 167 -9.40 1.04 1.41
#